data_5608c8e3e1d80b12d837482ba293711f
#
_entry.id   5608c8e3e1d80b12d837482ba293711f
#
_cell.length_a   1.000
_cell.length_b   1.000
_cell.length_c   1.000
_cell.angle_alpha   90.00
_cell.angle_beta   90.00
_cell.angle_gamma   90.00
#
_symmetry.space_group_name_H-M   'P 1'
#
loop_
_entity.id
_entity.type
_entity.pdbx_description
1 polymer ?
#
loop_
_entity_poly.entity_id
_entity_poly.type
_entity_poly.pdbx_seq_one_letter_code
_entity_poly.pdbx_strand_id
1 'polypeptide(L)'
;IELKHITVKELIKDYKDNLEQGVKAYSGLLDVRPPYQREFVYKDSQREAVIDTLTKNFPLNVMYWAVRDDGTFEIIDGQQRTISICQYVKGEFSYKDKNSGNSLYFHNLPKDKQDNILDYKLMVYFCKGTDSEKLDWFKTINISGEKLTDQELRNAVYAGSWVSDAKRYFSKTGCPAYAIASDLVNGSPIRQEYLETAIKWMVDSQPSKYSDIESYMAKHQSDANALELWQYFQSVITWVEATFIKKRKKYMTGLAWGELYNKPKDKILDKNEIEAQIAQLIADDEVESKKGIYTYVLDGD
;
A
#
# COMPACT_ATOMS: atom_id res chain seq x y z
N ILE A 1 3.31 -7.09 -26.15
CA ILE A 1 2.35 -7.76 -25.24
C ILE A 1 2.00 -9.10 -25.85
N GLU A 2 2.12 -10.18 -25.08
CA GLU A 2 1.85 -11.55 -25.51
C GLU A 2 0.90 -12.22 -24.51
N LEU A 3 -0.22 -12.80 -24.96
CA LEU A 3 -1.10 -13.58 -24.10
C LEU A 3 -0.56 -15.02 -23.99
N LYS A 4 -0.39 -15.49 -22.77
CA LYS A 4 -0.03 -16.88 -22.45
C LYS A 4 -1.05 -17.52 -21.51
N HIS A 5 -1.14 -18.84 -21.58
CA HIS A 5 -1.92 -19.65 -20.66
C HIS A 5 -0.96 -20.35 -19.71
N ILE A 6 -1.06 -20.01 -18.43
CA ILE A 6 -0.24 -20.59 -17.36
C ILE A 6 -1.16 -21.44 -16.50
N THR A 7 -0.83 -22.71 -16.31
CA THR A 7 -1.60 -23.56 -15.41
C THR A 7 -1.39 -23.18 -13.94
N VAL A 8 -2.38 -23.45 -13.10
CA VAL A 8 -2.21 -23.29 -11.65
C VAL A 8 -1.01 -24.10 -11.15
N LYS A 9 -0.82 -25.32 -11.70
CA LYS A 9 0.32 -26.18 -11.39
C LYS A 9 1.66 -25.51 -11.69
N GLU A 10 1.81 -24.81 -12.80
CA GLU A 10 3.01 -24.05 -13.13
C GLU A 10 3.15 -22.85 -12.21
N LEU A 11 2.07 -22.12 -11.94
CA LEU A 11 2.08 -20.94 -11.09
C LEU A 11 2.58 -21.24 -9.68
N ILE A 12 2.08 -22.31 -9.05
CA ILE A 12 2.40 -22.65 -7.66
C ILE A 12 3.79 -23.25 -7.46
N LYS A 13 4.45 -23.63 -8.55
CA LYS A 13 5.78 -24.25 -8.46
C LYS A 13 6.75 -23.30 -7.76
N ASP A 14 7.39 -23.83 -6.72
CA ASP A 14 8.33 -23.08 -5.87
C ASP A 14 7.74 -21.82 -5.24
N TYR A 15 6.42 -21.76 -5.03
CA TYR A 15 5.79 -20.66 -4.31
C TYR A 15 6.35 -20.54 -2.90
N LYS A 16 6.81 -19.34 -2.56
CA LYS A 16 7.29 -18.98 -1.22
C LYS A 16 6.76 -17.60 -0.86
N ASP A 17 6.14 -17.52 0.31
CA ASP A 17 5.82 -16.24 0.95
C ASP A 17 6.80 -16.04 2.10
N ASN A 18 7.76 -15.14 1.91
CA ASN A 18 8.76 -14.78 2.92
C ASN A 18 8.37 -13.50 3.67
N LEU A 19 7.07 -13.22 3.76
CA LEU A 19 6.55 -12.02 4.42
C LEU A 19 7.24 -10.75 3.90
N GLU A 20 8.12 -10.14 4.69
CA GLU A 20 8.78 -8.88 4.36
C GLU A 20 9.75 -8.96 3.18
N GLN A 21 10.29 -10.14 2.89
CA GLN A 21 11.25 -10.34 1.81
C GLN A 21 10.59 -10.57 0.45
N GLY A 22 9.25 -10.52 0.41
CA GLY A 22 8.48 -10.68 -0.82
C GLY A 22 7.88 -12.07 -1.02
N VAL A 23 7.12 -12.20 -2.11
CA VAL A 23 6.44 -13.43 -2.49
C VAL A 23 6.89 -13.84 -3.88
N LYS A 24 7.34 -15.07 -4.03
CA LYS A 24 7.79 -15.64 -5.29
C LYS A 24 6.91 -16.82 -5.71
N ALA A 25 6.70 -17.00 -7.00
CA ALA A 25 5.96 -18.09 -7.61
C ALA A 25 6.55 -18.45 -8.98
N TYR A 26 5.92 -19.37 -9.70
CA TYR A 26 6.31 -19.75 -11.07
C TYR A 26 7.79 -20.12 -11.16
N SER A 27 8.18 -21.15 -10.42
CA SER A 27 9.58 -21.62 -10.30
C SER A 27 10.55 -20.56 -9.77
N GLY A 28 10.06 -19.61 -8.94
CA GLY A 28 10.85 -18.50 -8.41
C GLY A 28 11.05 -17.34 -9.39
N LEU A 29 10.58 -17.48 -10.63
CA LEU A 29 10.73 -16.47 -11.69
C LEU A 29 9.74 -15.31 -11.55
N LEU A 30 8.58 -15.51 -10.93
CA LEU A 30 7.57 -14.48 -10.74
C LEU A 30 7.72 -13.82 -9.38
N ASP A 31 7.93 -12.53 -9.38
CA ASP A 31 7.81 -11.67 -8.22
C ASP A 31 6.34 -11.28 -8.04
N VAL A 32 5.67 -11.95 -7.11
CA VAL A 32 4.23 -11.76 -6.87
C VAL A 32 3.98 -10.54 -6.00
N ARG A 33 4.88 -10.24 -5.08
CA ARG A 33 4.81 -9.07 -4.23
C ARG A 33 6.16 -8.38 -4.19
N PRO A 34 6.46 -7.55 -5.20
CA PRO A 34 7.63 -6.69 -5.18
C PRO A 34 7.63 -5.78 -3.94
N PRO A 35 8.78 -5.34 -3.44
CA PRO A 35 8.87 -4.52 -2.22
C PRO A 35 8.04 -3.25 -2.23
N TYR A 36 7.75 -2.68 -3.40
CA TYR A 36 6.96 -1.45 -3.55
C TYR A 36 5.44 -1.69 -3.62
N GLN A 37 4.97 -2.94 -3.83
CA GLN A 37 3.54 -3.23 -3.84
C GLN A 37 3.00 -3.40 -2.42
N ARG A 38 1.68 -3.21 -2.27
CA ARG A 38 0.98 -3.35 -0.99
C ARG A 38 0.97 -4.80 -0.50
N GLU A 39 0.73 -4.96 0.79
CA GLU A 39 0.49 -6.27 1.39
C GLU A 39 -0.79 -6.93 0.86
N PHE A 40 -0.92 -8.22 1.14
CA PHE A 40 -2.13 -8.97 0.82
C PHE A 40 -3.32 -8.45 1.64
N VAL A 41 -4.39 -8.01 0.95
CA VAL A 41 -5.54 -7.33 1.59
C VAL A 41 -6.90 -8.01 1.35
N TYR A 42 -6.96 -9.09 0.57
CA TYR A 42 -8.22 -9.79 0.35
C TYR A 42 -8.81 -10.29 1.66
N LYS A 43 -10.10 -9.99 1.87
CA LYS A 43 -10.91 -10.60 2.92
C LYS A 43 -11.18 -12.08 2.58
N ASP A 44 -11.51 -12.88 3.57
CA ASP A 44 -11.77 -14.32 3.36
C ASP A 44 -12.82 -14.56 2.25
N SER A 45 -13.89 -13.78 2.22
CA SER A 45 -14.91 -13.88 1.18
C SER A 45 -14.39 -13.63 -0.24
N GLN A 46 -13.40 -12.76 -0.41
CA GLN A 46 -12.78 -12.48 -1.71
C GLN A 46 -11.83 -13.62 -2.13
N ARG A 47 -11.07 -14.17 -1.17
CA ARG A 47 -10.22 -15.35 -1.39
C ARG A 47 -11.06 -16.56 -1.78
N GLU A 48 -12.15 -16.82 -1.04
CA GLU A 48 -13.10 -17.90 -1.34
C GLU A 48 -13.75 -17.76 -2.72
N ALA A 49 -14.08 -16.53 -3.14
CA ALA A 49 -14.65 -16.28 -4.47
C ALA A 49 -13.68 -16.62 -5.60
N VAL A 50 -12.37 -16.41 -5.43
CA VAL A 50 -11.35 -16.84 -6.39
C VAL A 50 -11.36 -18.37 -6.51
N ILE A 51 -11.38 -19.09 -5.39
CA ILE A 51 -11.38 -20.57 -5.39
C ILE A 51 -12.68 -21.14 -5.95
N ASP A 52 -13.82 -20.55 -5.60
CA ASP A 52 -15.13 -20.94 -6.15
C ASP A 52 -15.15 -20.81 -7.69
N THR A 53 -14.52 -19.75 -8.22
CA THR A 53 -14.38 -19.55 -9.68
C THR A 53 -13.56 -20.66 -10.33
N LEU A 54 -12.43 -21.05 -9.72
CA LEU A 54 -11.57 -22.12 -10.22
C LEU A 54 -12.30 -23.48 -10.18
N THR A 55 -12.97 -23.80 -9.07
CA THR A 55 -13.68 -25.08 -8.91
C THR A 55 -14.81 -25.26 -9.90
N LYS A 56 -15.42 -24.17 -10.34
CA LYS A 56 -16.48 -24.14 -11.37
C LYS A 56 -15.94 -24.06 -12.80
N ASN A 57 -14.63 -23.96 -12.96
CA ASN A 57 -13.98 -23.70 -14.24
C ASN A 57 -14.54 -22.48 -14.97
N PHE A 58 -14.94 -21.44 -14.20
CA PHE A 58 -15.41 -20.18 -14.74
C PHE A 58 -14.22 -19.28 -15.11
N PRO A 59 -14.38 -18.37 -16.07
CA PRO A 59 -13.32 -17.44 -16.44
C PRO A 59 -12.87 -16.58 -15.25
N LEU A 60 -11.60 -16.61 -14.95
CA LEU A 60 -10.98 -15.67 -14.02
C LEU A 60 -10.44 -14.49 -14.83
N ASN A 61 -10.54 -13.28 -14.29
CA ASN A 61 -10.00 -12.09 -14.94
C ASN A 61 -8.51 -12.29 -15.30
N VAL A 62 -8.12 -11.77 -16.44
CA VAL A 62 -6.73 -11.83 -16.94
C VAL A 62 -5.76 -11.23 -15.94
N MET A 63 -4.53 -11.72 -15.94
CA MET A 63 -3.42 -11.22 -15.14
C MET A 63 -2.40 -10.54 -16.04
N TYR A 64 -1.60 -9.64 -15.48
CA TYR A 64 -0.58 -8.90 -16.23
C TYR A 64 0.77 -8.99 -15.50
N TRP A 65 1.76 -9.51 -16.23
CA TRP A 65 3.13 -9.66 -15.72
C TRP A 65 4.10 -8.84 -16.57
N ALA A 66 4.87 -7.94 -15.93
CA ALA A 66 5.97 -7.26 -16.59
C ALA A 66 7.14 -8.22 -16.78
N VAL A 67 7.70 -8.23 -17.97
CA VAL A 67 8.93 -8.97 -18.27
C VAL A 67 10.11 -8.08 -17.93
N ARG A 68 11.03 -8.58 -17.11
CA ARG A 68 12.30 -7.90 -16.78
C ARG A 68 13.40 -8.32 -17.75
N ASP A 69 14.46 -7.54 -17.83
CA ASP A 69 15.59 -7.79 -18.74
C ASP A 69 16.36 -9.08 -18.40
N ASP A 70 16.33 -9.50 -17.16
CA ASP A 70 16.91 -10.76 -16.69
C ASP A 70 16.06 -12.01 -16.99
N GLY A 71 14.93 -11.83 -17.66
CA GLY A 71 13.98 -12.90 -17.99
C GLY A 71 13.05 -13.29 -16.84
N THR A 72 13.12 -12.63 -15.69
CA THR A 72 12.15 -12.79 -14.61
C THR A 72 10.89 -11.96 -14.85
N PHE A 73 9.88 -12.16 -14.03
CA PHE A 73 8.59 -11.52 -14.14
C PHE A 73 8.23 -10.79 -12.86
N GLU A 74 7.45 -9.74 -13.03
CA GLU A 74 6.86 -9.00 -11.94
C GLU A 74 5.37 -8.87 -12.18
N ILE A 75 4.56 -9.14 -11.16
CA ILE A 75 3.12 -9.04 -11.30
C ILE A 75 2.69 -7.57 -11.30
N ILE A 76 1.97 -7.16 -12.36
CA ILE A 76 1.37 -5.83 -12.46
C ILE A 76 -0.05 -5.86 -11.90
N ASP A 77 -0.86 -6.81 -12.37
CA ASP A 77 -2.20 -7.08 -11.83
C ASP A 77 -2.43 -8.58 -11.66
N GLY A 78 -3.21 -8.93 -10.65
CA GLY A 78 -3.50 -10.31 -10.26
C GLY A 78 -2.78 -10.79 -9.01
N GLN A 79 -2.05 -9.92 -8.30
CA GLN A 79 -1.34 -10.26 -7.05
C GLN A 79 -2.24 -11.00 -6.06
N GLN A 80 -3.39 -10.42 -5.73
CA GLN A 80 -4.31 -10.96 -4.73
C GLN A 80 -4.87 -12.34 -5.15
N ARG A 81 -5.19 -12.50 -6.43
CA ARG A 81 -5.65 -13.76 -7.03
C ARG A 81 -4.55 -14.82 -6.98
N THR A 82 -3.35 -14.46 -7.39
CA THR A 82 -2.17 -15.34 -7.36
C THR A 82 -1.90 -15.85 -5.95
N ILE A 83 -1.83 -14.97 -4.95
CA ILE A 83 -1.58 -15.35 -3.57
C ILE A 83 -2.71 -16.26 -3.05
N SER A 84 -3.98 -15.92 -3.31
CA SER A 84 -5.12 -16.75 -2.89
C SER A 84 -5.06 -18.17 -3.48
N ILE A 85 -4.74 -18.29 -4.77
CA ILE A 85 -4.59 -19.59 -5.44
C ILE A 85 -3.45 -20.41 -4.80
N CYS A 86 -2.28 -19.79 -4.66
CA CYS A 86 -1.10 -20.46 -4.12
C CYS A 86 -1.31 -20.92 -2.67
N GLN A 87 -1.86 -20.05 -1.82
CA GLN A 87 -2.14 -20.36 -0.42
C GLN A 87 -3.20 -21.46 -0.29
N TYR A 88 -4.25 -21.46 -1.13
CA TYR A 88 -5.25 -22.51 -1.12
C TYR A 88 -4.65 -23.88 -1.48
N VAL A 89 -3.89 -23.96 -2.56
CA VAL A 89 -3.27 -25.24 -2.98
C VAL A 89 -2.26 -25.74 -1.94
N LYS A 90 -1.60 -24.83 -1.22
CA LYS A 90 -0.75 -25.19 -0.08
C LYS A 90 -1.52 -25.62 1.19
N GLY A 91 -2.84 -25.43 1.20
CA GLY A 91 -3.66 -25.79 2.34
C GLY A 91 -3.63 -24.79 3.49
N GLU A 92 -3.29 -23.53 3.21
CA GLU A 92 -3.21 -22.47 4.23
C GLU A 92 -4.60 -21.94 4.64
N PHE A 93 -5.64 -22.17 3.83
CA PHE A 93 -7.03 -21.88 4.17
C PHE A 93 -7.99 -22.83 3.47
N SER A 94 -9.23 -22.92 3.97
CA SER A 94 -10.35 -23.61 3.34
C SER A 94 -11.28 -22.64 2.64
N TYR A 95 -11.98 -23.05 1.58
CA TYR A 95 -13.09 -22.30 1.04
C TYR A 95 -14.42 -22.97 1.40
N LYS A 96 -15.46 -22.16 1.60
CA LYS A 96 -16.79 -22.66 1.91
C LYS A 96 -17.53 -22.94 0.59
N ASP A 97 -17.74 -24.22 0.31
CA ASP A 97 -18.55 -24.64 -0.85
C ASP A 97 -20.01 -24.22 -0.63
N LYS A 98 -20.52 -23.40 -1.56
CA LYS A 98 -21.88 -22.86 -1.48
C LYS A 98 -22.98 -23.90 -1.64
N ASN A 99 -22.68 -25.04 -2.28
CA ASN A 99 -23.66 -26.09 -2.51
C ASN A 99 -23.81 -27.01 -1.31
N SER A 100 -22.70 -27.42 -0.71
CA SER A 100 -22.69 -28.33 0.45
C SER A 100 -22.64 -27.61 1.80
N GLY A 101 -22.25 -26.34 1.83
CA GLY A 101 -22.03 -25.58 3.05
C GLY A 101 -20.75 -25.97 3.80
N ASN A 102 -19.97 -26.94 3.29
CA ASN A 102 -18.78 -27.46 3.94
C ASN A 102 -17.55 -26.58 3.65
N SER A 103 -16.66 -26.51 4.64
CA SER A 103 -15.33 -25.90 4.44
C SER A 103 -14.36 -26.97 3.90
N LEU A 104 -13.82 -26.71 2.71
CA LEU A 104 -12.99 -27.66 1.97
C LEU A 104 -11.57 -27.11 1.81
N TYR A 105 -10.60 -27.83 2.33
CA TYR A 105 -9.18 -27.63 2.03
C TYR A 105 -8.82 -28.33 0.72
N PHE A 106 -7.83 -27.82 -0.01
CA PHE A 106 -7.39 -28.41 -1.27
C PHE A 106 -7.06 -29.91 -1.16
N HIS A 107 -6.30 -30.27 -0.13
CA HIS A 107 -5.89 -31.68 0.10
C HIS A 107 -7.05 -32.62 0.48
N ASN A 108 -8.20 -32.09 0.90
CA ASN A 108 -9.40 -32.87 1.23
C ASN A 108 -10.34 -33.06 0.00
N LEU A 109 -10.04 -32.41 -1.12
CA LEU A 109 -10.80 -32.57 -2.34
C LEU A 109 -10.55 -33.97 -2.96
N PRO A 110 -11.54 -34.54 -3.66
CA PRO A 110 -11.32 -35.69 -4.54
C PRO A 110 -10.22 -35.39 -5.58
N LYS A 111 -9.49 -36.44 -5.99
CA LYS A 111 -8.32 -36.28 -6.87
C LYS A 111 -8.65 -35.59 -8.19
N ASP A 112 -9.77 -35.93 -8.80
CA ASP A 112 -10.26 -35.28 -10.03
C ASP A 112 -10.50 -33.78 -9.85
N LYS A 113 -10.97 -33.36 -8.68
CA LYS A 113 -11.17 -31.93 -8.37
C LYS A 113 -9.85 -31.20 -8.14
N GLN A 114 -8.89 -31.87 -7.46
CA GLN A 114 -7.53 -31.31 -7.33
C GLN A 114 -6.88 -31.11 -8.70
N ASP A 115 -6.96 -32.13 -9.56
CA ASP A 115 -6.37 -32.08 -10.90
C ASP A 115 -7.03 -31.00 -11.76
N ASN A 116 -8.36 -30.86 -11.72
CA ASN A 116 -9.06 -29.77 -12.40
C ASN A 116 -8.59 -28.38 -11.99
N ILE A 117 -8.34 -28.18 -10.69
CA ILE A 117 -7.80 -26.91 -10.18
C ILE A 117 -6.35 -26.70 -10.66
N LEU A 118 -5.51 -27.75 -10.59
CA LEU A 118 -4.11 -27.66 -11.00
C LEU A 118 -3.93 -27.42 -12.50
N ASP A 119 -4.81 -28.00 -13.32
CA ASP A 119 -4.79 -27.86 -14.78
C ASP A 119 -5.55 -26.63 -15.28
N TYR A 120 -6.20 -25.85 -14.37
CA TYR A 120 -6.88 -24.62 -14.73
C TYR A 120 -5.92 -23.63 -15.38
N LYS A 121 -6.31 -23.09 -16.57
CA LYS A 121 -5.48 -22.20 -17.38
C LYS A 121 -5.76 -20.73 -17.05
N LEU A 122 -4.83 -20.10 -16.36
CA LEU A 122 -4.82 -18.68 -16.14
C LEU A 122 -4.42 -17.93 -17.40
N MET A 123 -5.16 -16.91 -17.77
CA MET A 123 -4.81 -16.00 -18.88
C MET A 123 -3.87 -14.91 -18.36
N VAL A 124 -2.66 -14.86 -18.90
CA VAL A 124 -1.62 -13.94 -18.44
C VAL A 124 -1.06 -13.17 -19.64
N TYR A 125 -1.15 -11.85 -19.61
CA TYR A 125 -0.44 -10.98 -20.54
C TYR A 125 0.99 -10.73 -20.07
N PHE A 126 1.94 -11.10 -20.91
CA PHE A 126 3.37 -10.79 -20.73
C PHE A 126 3.67 -9.43 -21.37
N CYS A 127 4.08 -8.48 -20.55
CA CYS A 127 4.22 -7.08 -20.90
C CYS A 127 5.69 -6.69 -20.96
N LYS A 128 6.18 -6.40 -22.16
CA LYS A 128 7.50 -5.83 -22.39
C LYS A 128 7.35 -4.34 -22.67
N GLY A 129 8.21 -3.51 -22.11
CA GLY A 129 8.21 -2.07 -22.31
C GLY A 129 9.12 -1.37 -21.31
N THR A 130 9.29 -0.07 -21.50
CA THR A 130 9.98 0.82 -20.56
C THR A 130 9.20 0.92 -19.26
N ASP A 131 9.83 1.39 -18.19
CA ASP A 131 9.16 1.55 -16.89
C ASP A 131 8.02 2.58 -16.96
N SER A 132 8.15 3.60 -17.79
CA SER A 132 7.07 4.56 -18.06
C SER A 132 5.87 3.90 -18.73
N GLU A 133 6.09 3.05 -19.75
CA GLU A 133 5.01 2.33 -20.44
C GLU A 133 4.32 1.32 -19.52
N LYS A 134 5.10 0.61 -18.70
CA LYS A 134 4.58 -0.33 -17.69
C LYS A 134 3.69 0.41 -16.69
N LEU A 135 4.09 1.63 -16.29
CA LEU A 135 3.34 2.46 -15.35
C LEU A 135 2.03 2.99 -15.95
N ASP A 136 2.07 3.54 -17.15
CA ASP A 136 0.87 4.02 -17.84
C ASP A 136 -0.15 2.89 -18.03
N TRP A 137 0.37 1.72 -18.27
CA TRP A 137 -0.41 0.50 -18.34
C TRP A 137 -1.01 0.10 -17.00
N PHE A 138 -0.22 0.15 -15.97
CA PHE A 138 -0.65 -0.11 -14.59
C PHE A 138 -1.81 0.81 -14.19
N LYS A 139 -1.70 2.11 -14.50
CA LYS A 139 -2.78 3.07 -14.29
C LYS A 139 -4.06 2.70 -15.05
N THR A 140 -3.90 2.27 -16.31
CA THR A 140 -5.03 1.95 -17.20
C THR A 140 -5.75 0.67 -16.79
N ILE A 141 -5.03 -0.38 -16.39
CA ILE A 141 -5.60 -1.70 -16.03
C ILE A 141 -6.34 -1.65 -14.69
N ASN A 142 -5.86 -0.87 -13.73
CA ASN A 142 -6.47 -0.75 -12.39
C ASN A 142 -7.81 -0.01 -12.36
N ILE A 143 -8.36 0.42 -13.51
CA ILE A 143 -9.66 1.09 -13.59
C ILE A 143 -10.82 0.17 -13.15
N SER A 144 -10.70 -1.14 -13.28
CA SER A 144 -11.79 -2.10 -13.04
C SER A 144 -11.68 -2.91 -11.73
N GLY A 145 -10.60 -2.74 -10.95
CA GLY A 145 -10.33 -3.46 -9.72
C GLY A 145 -10.42 -2.60 -8.46
N GLU A 146 -9.85 -3.08 -7.37
CA GLU A 146 -9.63 -2.27 -6.18
C GLU A 146 -8.55 -1.23 -6.50
N LYS A 147 -8.99 0.03 -6.68
CA LYS A 147 -8.13 1.11 -7.15
C LYS A 147 -6.90 1.27 -6.25
N LEU A 148 -5.75 1.36 -6.88
CA LEU A 148 -4.53 1.78 -6.19
C LEU A 148 -4.66 3.25 -5.79
N THR A 149 -4.10 3.59 -4.63
CA THR A 149 -3.90 4.99 -4.27
C THR A 149 -2.79 5.61 -5.12
N ASP A 150 -2.78 6.93 -5.20
CA ASP A 150 -1.72 7.64 -5.92
C ASP A 150 -0.33 7.31 -5.36
N GLN A 151 -0.24 7.11 -4.04
CA GLN A 151 1.02 6.73 -3.41
C GLN A 151 1.44 5.28 -3.75
N GLU A 152 0.50 4.36 -3.88
CA GLU A 152 0.82 3.00 -4.36
C GLU A 152 1.38 3.03 -5.79
N LEU A 153 0.83 3.91 -6.65
CA LEU A 153 1.35 4.15 -8.00
C LEU A 153 2.76 4.78 -7.97
N ARG A 154 2.97 5.82 -7.17
CA ARG A 154 4.30 6.45 -7.00
C ARG A 154 5.34 5.45 -6.51
N ASN A 155 4.98 4.57 -5.58
CA ASN A 155 5.89 3.53 -5.09
C ASN A 155 6.34 2.56 -6.18
N ALA A 156 5.50 2.31 -7.18
CA ALA A 156 5.87 1.49 -8.34
C ALA A 156 6.81 2.23 -9.30
N VAL A 157 6.57 3.53 -9.55
CA VAL A 157 7.42 4.37 -10.42
C VAL A 157 8.81 4.55 -9.86
N TYR A 158 8.86 4.92 -8.59
CA TYR A 158 10.10 5.26 -7.89
C TYR A 158 10.60 4.09 -7.05
N ALA A 159 10.33 2.85 -7.51
CA ALA A 159 10.81 1.64 -6.86
C ALA A 159 12.34 1.70 -6.68
N GLY A 160 12.80 1.40 -5.46
CA GLY A 160 14.20 1.46 -5.11
C GLY A 160 14.46 1.14 -3.65
N SER A 161 15.71 1.25 -3.23
CA SER A 161 16.14 0.99 -1.86
C SER A 161 15.42 1.91 -0.87
N TRP A 162 15.26 3.18 -1.20
CA TRP A 162 14.59 4.16 -0.36
C TRP A 162 13.12 3.80 -0.10
N VAL A 163 12.33 3.52 -1.15
CA VAL A 163 10.92 3.13 -1.01
C VAL A 163 10.78 1.85 -0.20
N SER A 164 11.66 0.87 -0.45
CA SER A 164 11.66 -0.40 0.28
C SER A 164 11.92 -0.21 1.76
N ASP A 165 12.83 0.68 2.13
CA ASP A 165 13.10 1.01 3.54
C ASP A 165 11.98 1.87 4.16
N ALA A 166 11.46 2.89 3.43
CA ALA A 166 10.34 3.73 3.88
C ALA A 166 9.11 2.90 4.27
N LYS A 167 8.80 1.86 3.52
CA LYS A 167 7.67 0.96 3.80
C LYS A 167 7.78 0.26 5.16
N ARG A 168 8.97 0.02 5.68
CA ARG A 168 9.17 -0.58 7.02
C ARG A 168 8.65 0.33 8.12
N TYR A 169 8.74 1.64 7.94
CA TYR A 169 8.28 2.63 8.91
C TYR A 169 6.81 2.99 8.75
N PHE A 170 6.30 3.04 7.49
CA PHE A 170 5.03 3.70 7.18
C PHE A 170 3.93 2.80 6.62
N SER A 171 4.24 1.60 6.13
CA SER A 171 3.37 0.90 5.18
C SER A 171 3.01 -0.53 5.55
N LYS A 172 3.05 -0.87 6.83
CA LYS A 172 2.68 -2.20 7.34
C LYS A 172 1.60 -2.10 8.40
N THR A 173 0.86 -3.18 8.58
CA THR A 173 0.00 -3.33 9.76
C THR A 173 0.85 -3.19 11.03
N GLY A 174 0.47 -2.25 11.90
CA GLY A 174 1.20 -2.00 13.13
C GLY A 174 2.62 -1.43 12.94
N CYS A 175 2.89 -0.78 11.81
CA CYS A 175 4.18 -0.14 11.55
C CYS A 175 4.52 0.95 12.58
N PRO A 176 5.82 1.31 12.74
CA PRO A 176 6.24 2.34 13.69
C PRO A 176 5.46 3.65 13.59
N ALA A 177 5.18 4.14 12.37
CA ALA A 177 4.42 5.37 12.17
C ALA A 177 2.97 5.26 12.68
N TYR A 178 2.32 4.12 12.46
CA TYR A 178 0.98 3.87 12.99
C TYR A 178 0.99 3.79 14.51
N ALA A 179 1.99 3.13 15.09
CA ALA A 179 2.10 2.97 16.54
C ALA A 179 2.19 4.32 17.28
N ILE A 180 2.87 5.32 16.71
CA ILE A 180 3.05 6.64 17.37
C ILE A 180 2.03 7.69 16.92
N ALA A 181 1.33 7.51 15.80
CA ALA A 181 0.53 8.56 15.17
C ALA A 181 -0.90 8.16 14.81
N SER A 182 -1.39 7.00 15.24
CA SER A 182 -2.75 6.53 14.90
C SER A 182 -3.87 7.47 15.37
N ASP A 183 -3.60 8.30 16.36
CA ASP A 183 -4.53 9.31 16.89
C ASP A 183 -4.42 10.67 16.17
N LEU A 184 -3.38 10.86 15.38
CA LEU A 184 -3.05 12.13 14.73
C LEU A 184 -3.15 12.08 13.21
N VAL A 185 -2.88 10.93 12.60
CA VAL A 185 -2.86 10.75 11.15
C VAL A 185 -4.01 9.88 10.70
N ASN A 186 -4.76 10.35 9.70
CA ASN A 186 -5.82 9.59 9.05
C ASN A 186 -5.25 8.59 8.04
N GLY A 187 -6.07 7.57 7.75
CA GLY A 187 -5.80 6.64 6.67
C GLY A 187 -5.25 5.30 7.14
N SER A 188 -4.86 4.49 6.18
CA SER A 188 -4.36 3.14 6.36
C SER A 188 -2.89 3.02 5.94
N PRO A 189 -2.00 2.54 6.82
CA PRO A 189 -0.61 2.27 6.43
C PRO A 189 -0.50 1.31 5.23
N ILE A 190 -1.36 0.29 5.17
CA ILE A 190 -1.37 -0.69 4.08
C ILE A 190 -1.68 -0.02 2.73
N ARG A 191 -2.54 1.02 2.74
CA ARG A 191 -2.88 1.83 1.56
C ARG A 191 -1.85 2.92 1.27
N GLN A 192 -0.71 2.92 1.95
CA GLN A 192 0.41 3.86 1.79
C GLN A 192 0.11 5.31 2.22
N GLU A 193 -1.05 5.56 2.85
CA GLU A 193 -1.50 6.92 3.20
C GLU A 193 -0.63 7.58 4.27
N TYR A 194 -0.04 6.80 5.19
CA TYR A 194 0.95 7.31 6.16
C TYR A 194 2.25 7.75 5.48
N LEU A 195 2.72 6.98 4.49
CA LEU A 195 3.90 7.35 3.71
C LEU A 195 3.64 8.63 2.89
N GLU A 196 2.49 8.70 2.21
CA GLU A 196 2.08 9.89 1.45
C GLU A 196 2.04 11.13 2.33
N THR A 197 1.41 11.03 3.51
CA THR A 197 1.33 12.13 4.47
C THR A 197 2.72 12.59 4.93
N ALA A 198 3.61 11.65 5.26
CA ALA A 198 4.96 11.99 5.70
C ALA A 198 5.77 12.69 4.61
N ILE A 199 5.69 12.20 3.35
CA ILE A 199 6.37 12.83 2.22
C ILE A 199 5.79 14.23 1.96
N LYS A 200 4.46 14.38 1.96
CA LYS A 200 3.82 15.68 1.78
C LYS A 200 4.33 16.70 2.80
N TRP A 201 4.33 16.35 4.08
CA TRP A 201 4.85 17.24 5.13
C TRP A 201 6.32 17.61 4.92
N MET A 202 7.14 16.65 4.48
CA MET A 202 8.56 16.90 4.18
C MET A 202 8.74 17.84 2.98
N VAL A 203 7.98 17.64 1.91
CA VAL A 203 7.97 18.51 0.72
C VAL A 203 7.57 19.94 1.12
N ASP A 204 6.50 20.10 1.86
CA ASP A 204 5.99 21.39 2.34
C ASP A 204 7.01 22.09 3.27
N SER A 205 7.88 21.33 3.95
CA SER A 205 8.94 21.88 4.79
C SER A 205 10.12 22.45 3.98
N GLN A 206 10.28 22.05 2.73
CA GLN A 206 11.41 22.41 1.87
C GLN A 206 10.95 22.81 0.44
N PRO A 207 10.08 23.83 0.29
CA PRO A 207 9.48 24.18 -1.01
C PRO A 207 10.48 24.67 -2.06
N SER A 208 11.66 25.12 -1.63
CA SER A 208 12.75 25.49 -2.55
C SER A 208 13.51 24.28 -3.11
N LYS A 209 13.38 23.12 -2.48
CA LYS A 209 14.11 21.88 -2.82
C LYS A 209 13.26 20.88 -3.58
N TYR A 210 11.96 20.87 -3.31
CA TYR A 210 10.99 19.94 -3.88
C TYR A 210 9.73 20.67 -4.34
N SER A 211 9.25 20.37 -5.55
CA SER A 211 8.01 20.92 -6.09
C SER A 211 6.77 20.13 -5.62
N ASP A 212 6.96 18.82 -5.44
CA ASP A 212 5.89 17.85 -5.20
C ASP A 212 6.44 16.53 -4.65
N ILE A 213 5.54 15.59 -4.36
CA ILE A 213 5.88 14.25 -3.86
C ILE A 213 6.75 13.50 -4.88
N GLU A 214 6.44 13.63 -6.16
CA GLU A 214 7.13 12.97 -7.25
C GLU A 214 8.60 13.41 -7.33
N SER A 215 8.85 14.71 -7.24
CA SER A 215 10.21 15.28 -7.25
C SER A 215 11.03 14.83 -6.04
N TYR A 216 10.38 14.70 -4.88
CA TYR A 216 11.00 14.15 -3.68
C TYR A 216 11.40 12.68 -3.89
N MET A 217 10.46 11.85 -4.32
CA MET A 217 10.68 10.42 -4.51
C MET A 217 11.73 10.13 -5.60
N ALA A 218 11.70 10.85 -6.72
CA ALA A 218 12.69 10.74 -7.79
C ALA A 218 14.11 11.04 -7.29
N LYS A 219 14.25 12.08 -6.47
CA LYS A 219 15.55 12.48 -5.92
C LYS A 219 16.14 11.47 -4.95
N HIS A 220 15.28 10.82 -4.17
CA HIS A 220 15.67 9.86 -3.13
C HIS A 220 15.63 8.40 -3.57
N GLN A 221 15.17 8.08 -4.78
CA GLN A 221 14.94 6.72 -5.27
C GLN A 221 16.11 5.75 -4.98
N SER A 222 17.35 6.21 -5.14
CA SER A 222 18.57 5.42 -4.97
C SER A 222 19.19 5.53 -3.58
N ASP A 223 18.60 6.28 -2.66
CA ASP A 223 19.13 6.40 -1.31
C ASP A 223 19.02 5.07 -0.58
N ALA A 224 20.01 4.76 0.25
CA ALA A 224 20.09 3.48 0.94
C ALA A 224 18.96 3.26 1.96
N ASN A 225 18.42 4.34 2.52
CA ASN A 225 17.36 4.29 3.54
C ASN A 225 16.49 5.55 3.54
N ALA A 226 15.38 5.48 4.26
CA ALA A 226 14.43 6.58 4.44
C ALA A 226 14.49 7.19 5.86
N LEU A 227 15.64 7.10 6.50
CA LEU A 227 15.80 7.52 7.90
C LEU A 227 15.53 9.02 8.10
N GLU A 228 15.91 9.87 7.14
CA GLU A 228 15.63 11.31 7.18
C GLU A 228 14.12 11.58 7.26
N LEU A 229 13.33 10.94 6.40
CA LEU A 229 11.87 11.08 6.41
C LEU A 229 11.27 10.57 7.72
N TRP A 230 11.78 9.44 8.21
CA TRP A 230 11.31 8.86 9.47
C TRP A 230 11.59 9.76 10.67
N GLN A 231 12.80 10.29 10.79
CA GLN A 231 13.18 11.22 11.86
C GLN A 231 12.37 12.52 11.82
N TYR A 232 12.15 13.06 10.62
CA TYR A 232 11.30 14.23 10.43
C TYR A 232 9.86 13.95 10.90
N PHE A 233 9.26 12.85 10.47
CA PHE A 233 7.91 12.46 10.90
C PHE A 233 7.82 12.33 12.43
N GLN A 234 8.79 11.65 13.05
CA GLN A 234 8.87 11.55 14.51
C GLN A 234 8.95 12.93 15.19
N SER A 235 9.70 13.86 14.60
CA SER A 235 9.83 15.22 15.15
C SER A 235 8.50 15.96 15.13
N VAL A 236 7.72 15.83 14.03
CA VAL A 236 6.37 16.41 13.95
C VAL A 236 5.48 15.83 15.05
N ILE A 237 5.41 14.52 15.18
CA ILE A 237 4.56 13.85 16.16
C ILE A 237 4.97 14.21 17.59
N THR A 238 6.26 14.19 17.90
CA THR A 238 6.77 14.56 19.23
C THR A 238 6.43 16.00 19.57
N TRP A 239 6.55 16.91 18.60
CA TRP A 239 6.17 18.31 18.79
C TRP A 239 4.67 18.46 19.07
N VAL A 240 3.80 17.79 18.31
CA VAL A 240 2.34 17.80 18.57
C VAL A 240 2.07 17.32 19.99
N GLU A 241 2.72 16.24 20.39
CA GLU A 241 2.55 15.67 21.71
C GLU A 241 3.01 16.58 22.87
N ALA A 242 4.04 17.36 22.64
CA ALA A 242 4.55 18.31 23.63
C ALA A 242 3.73 19.61 23.67
N THR A 243 3.15 20.03 22.53
CA THR A 243 2.46 21.33 22.41
C THR A 243 1.00 21.25 22.86
N PHE A 244 0.30 20.17 22.49
CA PHE A 244 -1.14 20.04 22.76
C PHE A 244 -1.36 19.11 23.96
N ILE A 245 -1.65 19.67 25.10
CA ILE A 245 -1.71 18.97 26.39
C ILE A 245 -2.95 18.08 26.51
N LYS A 246 -4.11 18.57 26.03
CA LYS A 246 -5.36 17.82 26.07
C LYS A 246 -5.64 17.18 24.69
N LYS A 247 -5.49 15.86 24.65
CA LYS A 247 -5.62 15.08 23.41
C LYS A 247 -6.96 14.36 23.38
N ARG A 248 -7.76 14.60 22.36
CA ARG A 248 -8.92 13.78 22.04
C ARG A 248 -8.84 13.32 20.60
N LYS A 249 -8.62 12.03 20.41
CA LYS A 249 -8.47 11.36 19.10
C LYS A 249 -9.45 11.87 18.05
N LYS A 250 -10.73 11.99 18.41
CA LYS A 250 -11.81 12.44 17.51
C LYS A 250 -11.54 13.79 16.84
N TYR A 251 -10.82 14.69 17.51
CA TYR A 251 -10.61 16.07 17.05
C TYR A 251 -9.23 16.32 16.49
N MET A 252 -8.28 15.45 16.77
CA MET A 252 -6.88 15.61 16.37
C MET A 252 -6.52 14.85 15.10
N THR A 253 -7.24 13.76 14.82
CA THR A 253 -6.93 12.89 13.68
C THR A 253 -7.16 13.61 12.36
N GLY A 254 -6.13 13.62 11.50
CA GLY A 254 -6.20 14.18 10.14
C GLY A 254 -6.07 15.71 10.07
N LEU A 255 -5.66 16.38 11.14
CA LEU A 255 -5.29 17.80 11.07
C LEU A 255 -3.95 17.98 10.34
N ALA A 256 -3.70 19.22 9.89
CA ALA A 256 -2.52 19.57 9.09
C ALA A 256 -1.25 19.75 9.96
N TRP A 257 -0.88 18.72 10.72
CA TRP A 257 0.20 18.80 11.71
C TRP A 257 1.55 19.19 11.14
N GLY A 258 1.90 18.68 9.96
CA GLY A 258 3.15 19.05 9.32
C GLY A 258 3.21 20.50 8.90
N GLU A 259 2.10 21.07 8.42
CA GLU A 259 2.03 22.49 8.08
C GLU A 259 2.20 23.38 9.31
N LEU A 260 1.54 23.02 10.42
CA LEU A 260 1.72 23.73 11.70
C LEU A 260 3.16 23.66 12.19
N TYR A 261 3.76 22.48 12.16
CA TYR A 261 5.14 22.26 12.56
C TYR A 261 6.16 23.06 11.71
N ASN A 262 5.91 23.17 10.40
CA ASN A 262 6.85 23.79 9.47
C ASN A 262 6.83 25.31 9.47
N LYS A 263 5.69 25.93 9.81
CA LYS A 263 5.53 27.40 9.73
C LYS A 263 6.43 28.21 10.68
N PRO A 264 6.73 27.79 11.89
CA PRO A 264 7.52 28.60 12.83
C PRO A 264 8.92 28.04 13.07
N LYS A 265 9.79 27.99 12.06
CA LYS A 265 11.13 27.37 12.23
C LYS A 265 12.08 28.10 13.20
N ASP A 266 11.83 29.38 13.50
CA ASP A 266 12.78 30.25 14.22
C ASP A 266 12.22 30.88 15.51
N LYS A 267 11.03 30.50 15.97
CA LYS A 267 10.39 31.12 17.14
C LYS A 267 9.91 30.09 18.16
N ILE A 268 9.98 30.48 19.44
CA ILE A 268 9.25 29.81 20.51
C ILE A 268 7.76 30.05 20.22
N LEU A 269 7.02 28.98 19.93
CA LEU A 269 5.58 29.05 19.67
C LEU A 269 4.86 29.46 20.96
N ASP A 270 4.24 30.63 20.93
CA ASP A 270 3.23 30.96 21.93
C ASP A 270 1.84 30.57 21.44
N LYS A 271 0.87 30.55 22.35
CA LYS A 271 -0.52 30.18 22.03
C LYS A 271 -1.12 31.07 20.96
N ASN A 272 -0.84 32.38 20.98
CA ASN A 272 -1.38 33.34 20.01
C ASN A 272 -0.83 33.11 18.61
N GLU A 273 0.43 32.74 18.49
CA GLU A 273 1.04 32.37 17.20
C GLU A 273 0.41 31.10 16.61
N ILE A 274 0.19 30.09 17.44
CA ILE A 274 -0.48 28.84 17.03
C ILE A 274 -1.91 29.13 16.58
N GLU A 275 -2.66 29.93 17.34
CA GLU A 275 -4.03 30.33 16.99
C GLU A 275 -4.10 31.10 15.66
N ALA A 276 -3.16 32.01 15.42
CA ALA A 276 -3.09 32.75 14.15
C ALA A 276 -2.80 31.82 12.97
N GLN A 277 -1.90 30.86 13.12
CA GLN A 277 -1.59 29.87 12.08
C GLN A 277 -2.77 28.94 11.81
N ILE A 278 -3.46 28.48 12.86
CA ILE A 278 -4.67 27.66 12.74
C ILE A 278 -5.77 28.44 12.01
N ALA A 279 -5.99 29.71 12.35
CA ALA A 279 -6.96 30.56 11.68
C ALA A 279 -6.64 30.72 10.18
N GLN A 280 -5.35 30.85 9.81
CA GLN A 280 -4.94 30.91 8.42
C GLN A 280 -5.19 29.57 7.69
N LEU A 281 -4.82 28.44 8.29
CA LEU A 281 -5.08 27.11 7.72
C LEU A 281 -6.58 26.86 7.48
N ILE A 282 -7.43 27.31 8.42
CA ILE A 282 -8.89 27.20 8.29
C ILE A 282 -9.40 28.04 7.12
N ALA A 283 -8.89 29.27 6.96
CA ALA A 283 -9.26 30.15 5.85
C ALA A 283 -8.82 29.57 4.49
N ASP A 284 -7.62 29.02 4.43
CA ASP A 284 -7.06 28.39 3.21
C ASP A 284 -7.82 27.11 2.82
N ASP A 285 -8.33 26.35 3.80
CA ASP A 285 -9.03 25.08 3.58
C ASP A 285 -10.56 25.23 3.34
N GLU A 286 -11.11 26.44 3.43
CA GLU A 286 -12.57 26.71 3.37
C GLU A 286 -13.41 25.92 4.41
N VAL A 287 -12.81 25.47 5.52
CA VAL A 287 -13.48 24.58 6.47
C VAL A 287 -13.71 25.25 7.82
N GLU A 288 -14.73 26.08 7.92
CA GLU A 288 -15.17 26.68 9.21
C GLU A 288 -15.40 25.64 10.33
N SER A 289 -15.82 24.42 9.97
CA SER A 289 -16.03 23.34 10.93
C SER A 289 -14.77 22.90 11.68
N LYS A 290 -13.59 23.13 11.13
CA LYS A 290 -12.32 22.82 11.78
C LYS A 290 -11.90 23.85 12.83
N LYS A 291 -12.45 25.07 12.79
CA LYS A 291 -12.10 26.14 13.73
C LYS A 291 -12.35 25.74 15.18
N GLY A 292 -13.55 25.21 15.47
CA GLY A 292 -13.89 24.73 16.81
C GLY A 292 -13.00 23.58 17.27
N ILE A 293 -12.57 22.72 16.34
CA ILE A 293 -11.67 21.59 16.61
C ILE A 293 -10.28 22.09 17.05
N TYR A 294 -9.70 23.03 16.33
CA TYR A 294 -8.40 23.59 16.66
C TYR A 294 -8.42 24.37 17.99
N THR A 295 -9.44 25.21 18.20
CA THR A 295 -9.62 25.93 19.47
C THR A 295 -9.74 24.94 20.63
N TYR A 296 -10.53 23.89 20.47
CA TYR A 296 -10.65 22.84 21.45
C TYR A 296 -9.32 22.14 21.79
N VAL A 297 -8.51 21.84 20.76
CA VAL A 297 -7.20 21.20 20.95
C VAL A 297 -6.24 22.11 21.71
N LEU A 298 -6.26 23.41 21.43
CA LEU A 298 -5.41 24.41 22.11
C LEU A 298 -5.86 24.69 23.54
N ASP A 299 -7.15 24.96 23.74
CA ASP A 299 -7.71 25.38 25.04
C ASP A 299 -8.06 24.18 25.91
N GLY A 300 -8.35 23.06 25.30
CA GLY A 300 -8.69 21.81 25.97
C GLY A 300 -10.07 21.81 26.62
N ASP A 301 -11.03 22.53 26.04
CA ASP A 301 -12.44 22.57 26.45
C ASP A 301 -13.27 21.45 25.83
#